data_3a73e277e8cf48433971837b21471855
#
_entry.id   3a73e277e8cf48433971837b21471855
#
_cell.length_a   1.000
_cell.length_b   1.000
_cell.length_c   1.000
_cell.angle_alpha   90.00
_cell.angle_beta   90.00
_cell.angle_gamma   90.00
#
_symmetry.space_group_name_H-M   'P 1'
#
loop_
_entity.id
_entity.type
_entity.pdbx_description
1 polymer ?
#
loop_
_entity_poly.entity_id
_entity_poly.type
_entity_poly.pdbx_seq_one_letter_code
_entity_poly.pdbx_strand_id
1 'polypeptide(L)'
;MGRILSSVFLSLTCSAFAFAQAPAPDAAALTGLLNEFLAGAGRNDPSVHERFWAEDLIYTGSSGRRVGKADIMRDVRSAPAPKAGDPQTVFTAEDVRIQQYGDAAVVAFRLVGTTARGGATEVSKFLNTGTFLKRGGKWQVVSWQATKLPRAEEEAKREVAAAEAAFHQATLAGDVKKLESLLDETFVRTFRDGSRQTRREAIEEVASGRLKFTKLETSGVTVDVYGDAAVVRGKSLRQRAAVPGAAADEAPFELFYTLTFVNRGGTWKAVAMHASHP
;
A
#
# COMPACT_ATOMS: atom_id res chain seq x y z
N MET A 1 51.13 22.86 60.73
CA MET A 1 51.13 21.45 60.30
C MET A 1 49.88 21.21 59.46
N GLY A 2 49.92 21.37 58.14
CA GLY A 2 48.81 21.16 57.23
C GLY A 2 49.11 19.99 56.34
N ARG A 3 48.29 18.93 56.43
CA ARG A 3 48.39 17.73 55.57
C ARG A 3 47.60 17.97 54.31
N ILE A 4 48.28 17.98 53.15
CA ILE A 4 47.68 18.00 51.82
C ILE A 4 47.34 16.58 51.47
N LEU A 5 46.02 16.26 51.31
CA LEU A 5 45.54 15.02 50.73
C LEU A 5 45.47 15.19 49.22
N SER A 6 46.33 14.49 48.49
CA SER A 6 46.28 14.37 47.03
C SER A 6 45.31 13.25 46.65
N SER A 7 44.16 13.64 46.07
CA SER A 7 43.21 12.71 45.50
C SER A 7 43.65 12.35 44.08
N VAL A 8 44.01 11.10 43.86
CA VAL A 8 44.28 10.52 42.53
C VAL A 8 42.96 10.13 41.90
N PHE A 9 42.53 10.85 40.87
CA PHE A 9 41.39 10.46 40.02
C PHE A 9 41.87 9.42 38.98
N LEU A 10 41.45 8.17 39.15
CA LEU A 10 41.67 7.11 38.18
C LEU A 10 40.58 7.20 37.10
N SER A 11 40.87 7.80 35.95
CA SER A 11 39.97 7.86 34.81
C SER A 11 39.94 6.52 34.11
N LEU A 12 38.85 5.76 34.27
CA LEU A 12 38.58 4.53 33.54
C LEU A 12 38.07 4.88 32.14
N THR A 13 38.94 4.86 31.13
CA THR A 13 38.57 4.98 29.73
C THR A 13 37.97 3.67 29.26
N CYS A 14 36.63 3.62 29.17
CA CYS A 14 35.91 2.52 28.56
C CYS A 14 36.06 2.62 27.04
N SER A 15 37.02 1.91 26.44
CA SER A 15 37.18 1.78 24.99
C SER A 15 36.05 0.90 24.46
N ALA A 16 35.02 1.52 23.86
CA ALA A 16 34.01 0.82 23.11
C ALA A 16 34.65 0.24 21.83
N PHE A 17 34.94 -1.05 21.85
CA PHE A 17 35.30 -1.79 20.65
C PHE A 17 34.06 -1.88 19.74
N ALA A 18 33.96 -1.01 18.75
CA ALA A 18 33.06 -1.19 17.62
C ALA A 18 33.56 -2.42 16.86
N PHE A 19 32.91 -3.57 17.04
CA PHE A 19 33.14 -4.71 16.16
C PHE A 19 32.65 -4.34 14.76
N ALA A 20 33.56 -3.87 13.92
CA ALA A 20 33.31 -3.77 12.49
C ALA A 20 33.06 -5.22 12.00
N GLN A 21 31.84 -5.51 11.60
CA GLN A 21 31.48 -6.81 11.05
C GLN A 21 32.31 -7.02 9.78
N ALA A 22 33.08 -8.10 9.70
CA ALA A 22 33.85 -8.43 8.49
C ALA A 22 32.88 -8.54 7.30
N PRO A 23 33.24 -8.01 6.12
CA PRO A 23 32.39 -8.12 4.94
C PRO A 23 32.10 -9.61 4.67
N ALA A 24 30.82 -9.93 4.39
CA ALA A 24 30.40 -11.29 4.08
C ALA A 24 31.12 -11.79 2.82
N PRO A 25 31.89 -12.91 2.87
CA PRO A 25 32.69 -13.37 1.74
C PRO A 25 31.89 -13.56 0.45
N ASP A 26 30.64 -14.06 0.55
CA ASP A 26 29.77 -14.31 -0.59
C ASP A 26 28.74 -13.19 -0.83
N ALA A 27 28.94 -11.98 -0.29
CA ALA A 27 27.97 -10.88 -0.39
C ALA A 27 27.59 -10.56 -1.85
N ALA A 28 28.55 -10.54 -2.75
CA ALA A 28 28.29 -10.27 -4.18
C ALA A 28 27.43 -11.37 -4.80
N ALA A 29 27.69 -12.64 -4.50
CA ALA A 29 26.93 -13.77 -5.01
C ALA A 29 25.47 -13.77 -4.45
N LEU A 30 25.30 -13.49 -3.15
CA LEU A 30 23.98 -13.38 -2.52
C LEU A 30 23.16 -12.21 -3.07
N THR A 31 23.80 -11.05 -3.28
CA THR A 31 23.14 -9.88 -3.89
C THR A 31 22.76 -10.16 -5.35
N GLY A 32 23.64 -10.81 -6.11
CA GLY A 32 23.34 -11.21 -7.49
C GLY A 32 22.16 -12.17 -7.58
N LEU A 33 22.15 -13.20 -6.72
CA LEU A 33 21.05 -14.17 -6.61
C LEU A 33 19.72 -13.49 -6.24
N LEU A 34 19.73 -12.56 -5.27
CA LEU A 34 18.55 -11.78 -4.88
C LEU A 34 18.03 -10.95 -6.05
N ASN A 35 18.88 -10.19 -6.72
CA ASN A 35 18.46 -9.32 -7.83
C ASN A 35 17.91 -10.12 -9.02
N GLU A 36 18.54 -11.25 -9.35
CA GLU A 36 18.06 -12.16 -10.39
C GLU A 36 16.68 -12.72 -10.05
N PHE A 37 16.49 -13.14 -8.80
CA PHE A 37 15.19 -13.59 -8.30
C PHE A 37 14.12 -12.49 -8.43
N LEU A 38 14.40 -11.28 -7.96
CA LEU A 38 13.45 -10.17 -7.99
C LEU A 38 13.05 -9.80 -9.42
N ALA A 39 14.00 -9.77 -10.35
CA ALA A 39 13.74 -9.50 -11.75
C ALA A 39 12.85 -10.56 -12.41
N GLY A 40 13.03 -11.83 -12.05
CA GLY A 40 12.18 -12.93 -12.56
C GLY A 40 10.83 -13.00 -11.87
N ALA A 41 10.77 -12.77 -10.56
CA ALA A 41 9.54 -12.80 -9.79
C ALA A 41 8.53 -11.74 -10.28
N GLY A 42 8.99 -10.56 -10.69
CA GLY A 42 8.13 -9.52 -11.28
C GLY A 42 7.46 -9.94 -12.59
N ARG A 43 8.02 -10.95 -13.29
CA ARG A 43 7.47 -11.55 -14.52
C ARG A 43 6.82 -12.92 -14.27
N ASN A 44 6.71 -13.33 -13.01
CA ASN A 44 6.19 -14.64 -12.61
C ASN A 44 6.95 -15.82 -13.25
N ASP A 45 8.29 -15.71 -13.39
CA ASP A 45 9.15 -16.71 -13.99
C ASP A 45 9.37 -17.92 -13.05
N PRO A 46 8.84 -19.12 -13.37
CA PRO A 46 8.98 -20.28 -12.48
C PRO A 46 10.44 -20.71 -12.27
N SER A 47 11.32 -20.45 -13.23
CA SER A 47 12.71 -20.92 -13.18
C SER A 47 13.52 -20.22 -12.08
N VAL A 48 13.28 -18.92 -11.82
CA VAL A 48 13.94 -18.20 -10.74
C VAL A 48 13.42 -18.66 -9.38
N HIS A 49 12.12 -18.91 -9.26
CA HIS A 49 11.53 -19.46 -8.03
C HIS A 49 12.07 -20.85 -7.72
N GLU A 50 12.17 -21.75 -8.73
CA GLU A 50 12.70 -23.10 -8.55
C GLU A 50 14.13 -23.09 -8.02
N ARG A 51 14.98 -22.20 -8.54
CA ARG A 51 16.40 -22.08 -8.16
C ARG A 51 16.59 -21.39 -6.81
N PHE A 52 15.79 -20.39 -6.51
CA PHE A 52 15.94 -19.52 -5.34
C PHE A 52 15.48 -20.20 -4.04
N TRP A 53 14.35 -20.89 -4.07
CA TRP A 53 13.75 -21.51 -2.90
C TRP A 53 14.31 -22.92 -2.64
N ALA A 54 14.69 -23.21 -1.41
CA ALA A 54 15.05 -24.57 -0.97
C ALA A 54 13.79 -25.43 -0.79
N GLU A 55 13.94 -26.76 -0.87
CA GLU A 55 12.82 -27.69 -0.68
C GLU A 55 12.20 -27.61 0.71
N ASP A 56 13.01 -27.33 1.71
CA ASP A 56 12.62 -27.16 3.12
C ASP A 56 12.27 -25.71 3.50
N LEU A 57 11.87 -24.88 2.52
CA LEU A 57 11.52 -23.48 2.71
C LEU A 57 10.38 -23.29 3.73
N ILE A 58 10.57 -22.32 4.63
CA ILE A 58 9.50 -21.70 5.43
C ILE A 58 9.31 -20.27 4.96
N TYR A 59 8.25 -19.99 4.20
CA TYR A 59 7.92 -18.66 3.72
C TYR A 59 6.75 -18.08 4.51
N THR A 60 6.94 -16.93 5.14
CA THR A 60 5.86 -16.16 5.78
C THR A 60 5.67 -14.85 5.01
N GLY A 61 4.55 -14.73 4.32
CA GLY A 61 4.19 -13.54 3.56
C GLY A 61 3.70 -12.39 4.45
N SER A 62 3.58 -11.20 3.88
CA SER A 62 3.14 -9.99 4.57
C SER A 62 1.69 -10.05 5.09
N SER A 63 0.88 -10.99 4.60
CA SER A 63 -0.48 -11.28 5.10
C SER A 63 -0.49 -12.21 6.32
N GLY A 64 0.67 -12.70 6.78
CA GLY A 64 0.79 -13.71 7.84
C GLY A 64 0.61 -15.15 7.35
N ARG A 65 0.27 -15.38 6.08
CA ARG A 65 0.17 -16.73 5.52
C ARG A 65 1.56 -17.37 5.47
N ARG A 66 1.66 -18.62 5.95
CA ARG A 66 2.89 -19.44 5.91
C ARG A 66 2.73 -20.57 4.91
N VAL A 67 3.73 -20.74 4.03
CA VAL A 67 3.73 -21.73 2.94
C VAL A 67 5.14 -22.31 2.74
N GLY A 68 5.22 -23.44 2.02
CA GLY A 68 6.47 -24.01 1.56
C GLY A 68 6.73 -23.74 0.06
N LYS A 69 7.89 -24.24 -0.43
CA LYS A 69 8.25 -24.13 -1.86
C LYS A 69 7.18 -24.71 -2.77
N ALA A 70 6.65 -25.90 -2.45
CA ALA A 70 5.65 -26.59 -3.27
C ALA A 70 4.39 -25.72 -3.50
N ASP A 71 3.94 -24.99 -2.47
CA ASP A 71 2.78 -24.09 -2.58
C ASP A 71 3.10 -22.90 -3.50
N ILE A 72 4.27 -22.27 -3.31
CA ILE A 72 4.72 -21.16 -4.17
C ILE A 72 4.80 -21.62 -5.62
N MET A 73 5.43 -22.76 -5.89
CA MET A 73 5.61 -23.27 -7.27
C MET A 73 4.28 -23.63 -7.93
N ARG A 74 3.33 -24.17 -7.16
CA ARG A 74 1.97 -24.41 -7.66
C ARG A 74 1.31 -23.09 -8.05
N ASP A 75 1.34 -22.09 -7.19
CA ASP A 75 0.71 -20.79 -7.42
C ASP A 75 1.36 -20.08 -8.64
N VAL A 76 2.69 -20.09 -8.75
CA VAL A 76 3.44 -19.51 -9.88
C VAL A 76 3.12 -20.19 -11.20
N ARG A 77 3.06 -21.55 -11.22
CA ARG A 77 2.79 -22.33 -12.44
C ARG A 77 1.33 -22.27 -12.89
N SER A 78 0.39 -22.05 -11.96
CA SER A 78 -1.03 -21.94 -12.25
C SER A 78 -1.47 -20.52 -12.64
N ALA A 79 -0.59 -19.52 -12.43
CA ALA A 79 -0.90 -18.16 -12.83
C ALA A 79 -1.06 -18.04 -14.36
N PRO A 80 -2.08 -17.32 -14.83
CA PRO A 80 -2.26 -17.11 -16.28
C PRO A 80 -1.06 -16.36 -16.86
N ALA A 81 -0.69 -16.68 -18.08
CA ALA A 81 0.36 -15.94 -18.79
C ALA A 81 -0.02 -14.46 -18.91
N PRO A 82 0.92 -13.53 -18.62
CA PRO A 82 0.67 -12.10 -18.77
C PRO A 82 0.21 -11.75 -20.19
N LYS A 83 -0.83 -10.95 -20.31
CA LYS A 83 -1.31 -10.43 -21.59
C LYS A 83 -0.68 -9.07 -21.89
N ALA A 84 -0.65 -8.69 -23.15
CA ALA A 84 -0.21 -7.35 -23.54
C ALA A 84 -1.12 -6.30 -22.87
N GLY A 85 -0.51 -5.37 -22.13
CA GLY A 85 -1.23 -4.32 -21.37
C GLY A 85 -1.56 -4.67 -19.92
N ASP A 86 -1.30 -5.90 -19.47
CA ASP A 86 -1.43 -6.23 -18.05
C ASP A 86 -0.43 -5.42 -17.20
N PRO A 87 -0.82 -4.97 -16.01
CA PRO A 87 0.08 -4.29 -15.10
C PRO A 87 1.26 -5.19 -14.73
N GLN A 88 2.47 -4.70 -14.96
CA GLN A 88 3.69 -5.39 -14.54
C GLN A 88 4.27 -4.73 -13.30
N THR A 89 4.70 -5.55 -12.34
CA THR A 89 5.39 -5.08 -11.16
C THR A 89 6.89 -5.29 -11.31
N VAL A 90 7.64 -4.22 -11.17
CA VAL A 90 9.09 -4.27 -11.07
C VAL A 90 9.46 -4.30 -9.60
N PHE A 91 10.24 -5.32 -9.19
CA PHE A 91 10.75 -5.43 -7.84
C PHE A 91 12.22 -5.03 -7.79
N THR A 92 12.57 -4.19 -6.80
CA THR A 92 13.97 -3.81 -6.50
C THR A 92 14.26 -3.99 -5.01
N ALA A 93 15.54 -4.26 -4.69
CA ALA A 93 16.03 -4.31 -3.32
C ALA A 93 16.79 -3.03 -2.99
N GLU A 94 16.44 -2.41 -1.87
CA GLU A 94 17.15 -1.27 -1.29
C GLU A 94 17.65 -1.63 0.11
N ASP A 95 18.68 -0.93 0.60
CA ASP A 95 19.25 -1.11 1.95
C ASP A 95 19.65 -2.57 2.26
N VAL A 96 20.25 -3.25 1.31
CA VAL A 96 20.64 -4.67 1.45
C VAL A 96 21.75 -4.80 2.48
N ARG A 97 21.48 -5.62 3.51
CA ARG A 97 22.42 -5.97 4.57
C ARG A 97 22.60 -7.48 4.61
N ILE A 98 23.82 -7.94 4.57
CA ILE A 98 24.17 -9.36 4.54
C ILE A 98 25.08 -9.67 5.72
N GLN A 99 24.67 -10.67 6.50
CA GLN A 99 25.47 -11.27 7.56
C GLN A 99 25.71 -12.72 7.20
N GLN A 100 26.96 -13.13 7.08
CA GLN A 100 27.33 -14.49 6.71
C GLN A 100 28.02 -15.23 7.87
N TYR A 101 27.61 -16.47 8.10
CA TYR A 101 28.09 -17.36 9.14
C TYR A 101 28.43 -18.73 8.51
N GLY A 102 29.61 -18.82 7.88
CA GLY A 102 30.01 -20.01 7.13
C GLY A 102 29.06 -20.23 5.92
N ASP A 103 28.39 -21.37 5.90
CA ASP A 103 27.43 -21.76 4.87
C ASP A 103 26.01 -21.25 5.14
N ALA A 104 25.80 -20.42 6.16
CA ALA A 104 24.54 -19.73 6.43
C ALA A 104 24.71 -18.22 6.24
N ALA A 105 23.66 -17.56 5.72
CA ALA A 105 23.62 -16.11 5.60
C ALA A 105 22.22 -15.57 5.90
N VAL A 106 22.18 -14.40 6.54
CA VAL A 106 20.95 -13.59 6.71
C VAL A 106 21.06 -12.40 5.79
N VAL A 107 20.04 -12.23 4.93
CA VAL A 107 19.91 -11.11 4.00
C VAL A 107 18.68 -10.31 4.36
N ALA A 108 18.86 -9.11 4.86
CA ALA A 108 17.79 -8.16 5.19
C ALA A 108 17.81 -7.00 4.18
N PHE A 109 16.62 -6.59 3.70
CA PHE A 109 16.53 -5.53 2.72
C PHE A 109 15.12 -4.93 2.68
N ARG A 110 14.99 -3.76 2.08
CA ARG A 110 13.71 -3.17 1.72
C ARG A 110 13.35 -3.55 0.28
N LEU A 111 12.28 -4.33 0.12
CA LEU A 111 11.69 -4.63 -1.18
C LEU A 111 10.81 -3.44 -1.60
N VAL A 112 11.02 -2.95 -2.81
CA VAL A 112 10.16 -1.95 -3.44
C VAL A 112 9.54 -2.57 -4.69
N GLY A 113 8.21 -2.66 -4.69
CA GLY A 113 7.42 -3.08 -5.85
C GLY A 113 6.80 -1.86 -6.51
N THR A 114 7.10 -1.64 -7.78
CA THR A 114 6.55 -0.55 -8.61
C THR A 114 5.68 -1.13 -9.70
N THR A 115 4.40 -0.81 -9.69
CA THR A 115 3.40 -1.30 -10.66
C THR A 115 2.85 -0.12 -11.44
N ALA A 116 2.94 -0.18 -12.78
CA ALA A 116 2.29 0.79 -13.65
C ALA A 116 0.90 0.28 -14.05
N ARG A 117 -0.14 1.08 -13.82
CA ARG A 117 -1.53 0.73 -14.17
C ARG A 117 -2.29 1.97 -14.63
N GLY A 118 -2.78 1.96 -15.87
CA GLY A 118 -3.68 3.02 -16.37
C GLY A 118 -3.12 4.43 -16.29
N GLY A 119 -1.80 4.62 -16.45
CA GLY A 119 -1.13 5.92 -16.33
C GLY A 119 -0.75 6.33 -14.89
N ALA A 120 -1.15 5.55 -13.88
CA ALA A 120 -0.72 5.72 -12.50
C ALA A 120 0.39 4.74 -12.12
N THR A 121 1.25 5.16 -11.19
CA THR A 121 2.30 4.32 -10.62
C THR A 121 1.96 4.01 -9.17
N GLU A 122 1.87 2.73 -8.86
CA GLU A 122 1.67 2.23 -7.50
C GLU A 122 3.01 1.76 -6.94
N VAL A 123 3.37 2.19 -5.73
CA VAL A 123 4.59 1.78 -5.04
C VAL A 123 4.22 1.08 -3.73
N SER A 124 4.69 -0.16 -3.57
CA SER A 124 4.56 -0.92 -2.33
C SER A 124 5.94 -1.19 -1.74
N LYS A 125 6.08 -1.10 -0.42
CA LYS A 125 7.35 -1.31 0.28
C LYS A 125 7.19 -2.37 1.36
N PHE A 126 8.20 -3.23 1.48
CA PHE A 126 8.23 -4.30 2.48
C PHE A 126 9.61 -4.41 3.10
N LEU A 127 9.70 -4.70 4.39
CA LEU A 127 10.93 -5.19 4.99
C LEU A 127 10.96 -6.71 4.82
N ASN A 128 12.05 -7.21 4.26
CA ASN A 128 12.24 -8.64 4.06
C ASN A 128 13.50 -9.10 4.77
N THR A 129 13.42 -10.29 5.34
CA THR A 129 14.57 -11.01 5.86
C THR A 129 14.53 -12.43 5.33
N GLY A 130 15.59 -12.83 4.65
CA GLY A 130 15.79 -14.20 4.15
C GLY A 130 16.97 -14.85 4.84
N THR A 131 16.81 -16.11 5.26
CA THR A 131 17.92 -16.98 5.66
C THR A 131 18.28 -17.86 4.49
N PHE A 132 19.55 -17.82 4.11
CA PHE A 132 20.11 -18.60 3.02
C PHE A 132 21.04 -19.69 3.59
N LEU A 133 21.02 -20.87 2.98
CA LEU A 133 21.98 -21.93 3.21
C LEU A 133 22.70 -22.30 1.93
N LYS A 134 24.03 -22.53 2.03
CA LYS A 134 24.87 -23.02 0.93
C LYS A 134 24.96 -24.53 1.01
N ARG A 135 24.36 -25.22 0.05
CA ARG A 135 24.35 -26.68 -0.04
C ARG A 135 24.89 -27.10 -1.40
N GLY A 136 25.93 -27.96 -1.42
CA GLY A 136 26.56 -28.36 -2.68
C GLY A 136 27.09 -27.19 -3.50
N GLY A 137 27.60 -26.15 -2.82
CA GLY A 137 28.14 -24.93 -3.45
C GLY A 137 27.07 -23.93 -3.92
N LYS A 138 25.79 -24.19 -3.73
CA LYS A 138 24.68 -23.31 -4.17
C LYS A 138 23.97 -22.69 -2.98
N TRP A 139 23.73 -21.37 -3.02
CA TRP A 139 22.91 -20.66 -2.07
C TRP A 139 21.43 -20.82 -2.39
N GLN A 140 20.62 -21.17 -1.41
CA GLN A 140 19.14 -21.24 -1.51
C GLN A 140 18.51 -20.68 -0.23
N VAL A 141 17.31 -20.13 -0.36
CA VAL A 141 16.55 -19.58 0.77
C VAL A 141 15.79 -20.69 1.47
N VAL A 142 16.04 -20.85 2.78
CA VAL A 142 15.35 -21.80 3.66
C VAL A 142 14.30 -21.14 4.54
N SER A 143 14.41 -19.82 4.79
CA SER A 143 13.40 -19.07 5.52
C SER A 143 13.26 -17.69 4.94
N TRP A 144 12.01 -17.20 4.85
CA TRP A 144 11.70 -15.86 4.37
C TRP A 144 10.57 -15.24 5.19
N GLN A 145 10.75 -13.98 5.54
CA GLN A 145 9.74 -13.17 6.22
C GLN A 145 9.57 -11.85 5.46
N ALA A 146 8.34 -11.50 5.16
CA ALA A 146 7.97 -10.21 4.59
C ALA A 146 7.06 -9.43 5.54
N THR A 147 7.34 -8.15 5.76
CA THR A 147 6.50 -7.24 6.55
C THR A 147 6.16 -6.03 5.68
N LYS A 148 4.87 -5.82 5.38
CA LYS A 148 4.42 -4.65 4.61
C LYS A 148 4.69 -3.38 5.41
N LEU A 149 5.35 -2.41 4.81
CA LEU A 149 5.50 -1.08 5.40
C LEU A 149 4.21 -0.28 5.16
N PRO A 150 3.66 0.38 6.21
CA PRO A 150 2.57 1.31 6.02
C PRO A 150 3.05 2.47 5.13
N ARG A 151 2.13 3.06 4.37
CA ARG A 151 2.41 4.32 3.67
C ARG A 151 2.72 5.41 4.68
N ALA A 152 3.55 6.38 4.28
CA ALA A 152 3.70 7.57 5.08
C ALA A 152 2.33 8.23 5.26
N GLU A 153 1.93 8.51 6.48
CA GLU A 153 0.60 9.05 6.81
C GLU A 153 0.26 10.30 6.00
N GLU A 154 1.22 11.20 5.85
CA GLU A 154 1.04 12.42 5.07
C GLU A 154 0.85 12.18 3.55
N GLU A 155 1.47 11.14 3.00
CA GLU A 155 1.24 10.71 1.62
C GLU A 155 -0.18 10.15 1.46
N ALA A 156 -0.60 9.28 2.36
CA ALA A 156 -1.93 8.71 2.37
C ALA A 156 -3.01 9.79 2.54
N LYS A 157 -2.81 10.78 3.43
CA LYS A 157 -3.71 11.93 3.60
C LYS A 157 -3.89 12.72 2.30
N ARG A 158 -2.79 13.01 1.59
CA ARG A 158 -2.85 13.72 0.30
C ARG A 158 -3.60 12.92 -0.77
N GLU A 159 -3.35 11.61 -0.86
CA GLU A 159 -4.03 10.74 -1.81
C GLU A 159 -5.54 10.64 -1.53
N VAL A 160 -5.92 10.49 -0.27
CA VAL A 160 -7.33 10.44 0.15
C VAL A 160 -8.03 11.77 -0.12
N ALA A 161 -7.38 12.91 0.18
CA ALA A 161 -7.93 14.23 -0.14
C ALA A 161 -8.13 14.41 -1.65
N ALA A 162 -7.20 13.93 -2.46
CA ALA A 162 -7.33 13.95 -3.92
C ALA A 162 -8.48 13.06 -4.41
N ALA A 163 -8.67 11.88 -3.83
CA ALA A 163 -9.78 10.97 -4.15
C ALA A 163 -11.13 11.56 -3.75
N GLU A 164 -11.22 12.23 -2.60
CA GLU A 164 -12.40 12.96 -2.15
C GLU A 164 -12.76 14.10 -3.11
N ALA A 165 -11.80 14.94 -3.47
CA ALA A 165 -12.00 16.04 -4.42
C ALA A 165 -12.46 15.50 -5.78
N ALA A 166 -11.83 14.42 -6.28
CA ALA A 166 -12.21 13.78 -7.53
C ALA A 166 -13.63 13.20 -7.49
N PHE A 167 -14.06 12.64 -6.35
CA PHE A 167 -15.42 12.14 -6.16
C PHE A 167 -16.46 13.26 -6.28
N HIS A 168 -16.23 14.41 -5.64
CA HIS A 168 -17.13 15.54 -5.70
C HIS A 168 -17.13 16.20 -7.10
N GLN A 169 -15.99 16.32 -7.74
CA GLN A 169 -15.87 16.83 -9.11
C GLN A 169 -16.59 15.91 -10.11
N ALA A 170 -16.40 14.59 -10.01
CA ALA A 170 -17.08 13.63 -10.88
C ALA A 170 -18.60 13.67 -10.69
N THR A 171 -19.06 13.85 -9.43
CA THR A 171 -20.49 14.01 -9.11
C THR A 171 -21.06 15.29 -9.74
N LEU A 172 -20.35 16.42 -9.63
CA LEU A 172 -20.76 17.69 -10.23
C LEU A 172 -20.81 17.62 -11.76
N ALA A 173 -19.77 17.01 -12.36
CA ALA A 173 -19.67 16.87 -13.83
C ALA A 173 -20.61 15.80 -14.41
N GLY A 174 -21.19 14.93 -13.59
CA GLY A 174 -21.93 13.75 -14.07
C GLY A 174 -21.03 12.68 -14.71
N ASP A 175 -19.74 12.64 -14.33
CA ASP A 175 -18.76 11.71 -14.90
C ASP A 175 -18.93 10.30 -14.29
N VAL A 176 -19.82 9.54 -14.91
CA VAL A 176 -20.14 8.16 -14.51
C VAL A 176 -18.91 7.27 -14.49
N LYS A 177 -18.07 7.34 -15.53
CA LYS A 177 -16.87 6.50 -15.64
C LYS A 177 -15.88 6.78 -14.51
N LYS A 178 -15.72 8.04 -14.14
CA LYS A 178 -14.87 8.43 -13.02
C LYS A 178 -15.45 7.96 -11.69
N LEU A 179 -16.77 8.08 -11.47
CA LEU A 179 -17.45 7.56 -10.28
C LEU A 179 -17.29 6.05 -10.15
N GLU A 180 -17.43 5.30 -11.24
CA GLU A 180 -17.20 3.84 -11.24
C GLU A 180 -15.79 3.47 -10.78
N SER A 181 -14.80 4.29 -11.10
CA SER A 181 -13.40 4.06 -10.68
C SER A 181 -13.15 4.42 -9.21
N LEU A 182 -13.89 5.39 -8.66
CA LEU A 182 -13.70 5.93 -7.30
C LEU A 182 -14.53 5.21 -6.25
N LEU A 183 -15.66 4.59 -6.63
CA LEU A 183 -16.53 3.86 -5.71
C LEU A 183 -16.12 2.37 -5.66
N ASP A 184 -15.93 1.84 -4.46
CA ASP A 184 -15.75 0.41 -4.23
C ASP A 184 -17.03 -0.36 -4.56
N GLU A 185 -16.92 -1.64 -4.91
CA GLU A 185 -18.10 -2.49 -5.20
C GLU A 185 -19.06 -2.60 -4.01
N THR A 186 -18.52 -2.47 -2.81
CA THR A 186 -19.28 -2.51 -1.55
C THR A 186 -19.84 -1.16 -1.12
N PHE A 187 -19.71 -0.10 -1.94
CA PHE A 187 -20.12 1.25 -1.58
C PHE A 187 -21.60 1.34 -1.20
N VAL A 188 -21.87 2.01 -0.07
CA VAL A 188 -23.21 2.34 0.40
C VAL A 188 -23.26 3.82 0.80
N ARG A 189 -24.26 4.53 0.28
CA ARG A 189 -24.66 5.85 0.77
C ARG A 189 -25.83 5.69 1.72
N THR A 190 -25.74 6.28 2.90
CA THR A 190 -26.85 6.35 3.87
C THR A 190 -27.34 7.79 3.96
N PHE A 191 -28.61 7.99 3.81
CA PHE A 191 -29.30 9.28 3.94
C PHE A 191 -29.79 9.51 5.37
N ARG A 192 -30.17 10.75 5.69
CA ARG A 192 -30.60 11.13 7.04
C ARG A 192 -31.88 10.42 7.52
N ASP A 193 -32.74 9.99 6.60
CA ASP A 193 -33.97 9.22 6.88
C ASP A 193 -33.70 7.73 7.12
N GLY A 194 -32.42 7.32 7.08
CA GLY A 194 -31.99 5.93 7.23
C GLY A 194 -32.08 5.11 5.94
N SER A 195 -32.61 5.67 4.86
CA SER A 195 -32.57 4.99 3.54
C SER A 195 -31.15 4.80 3.06
N ARG A 196 -30.94 3.76 2.26
CA ARG A 196 -29.63 3.39 1.73
C ARG A 196 -29.67 3.28 0.23
N GLN A 197 -28.55 3.59 -0.37
CA GLN A 197 -28.32 3.51 -1.79
C GLN A 197 -27.00 2.76 -2.05
N THR A 198 -27.08 1.73 -2.87
CA THR A 198 -25.91 0.94 -3.30
C THR A 198 -25.06 1.70 -4.31
N ARG A 199 -23.83 1.21 -4.59
CA ARG A 199 -22.97 1.73 -5.66
C ARG A 199 -23.72 1.85 -6.99
N ARG A 200 -24.40 0.78 -7.40
CA ARG A 200 -25.16 0.73 -8.66
C ARG A 200 -26.20 1.84 -8.72
N GLU A 201 -27.04 1.96 -7.69
CA GLU A 201 -28.10 2.96 -7.62
C GLU A 201 -27.53 4.40 -7.60
N ALA A 202 -26.42 4.64 -6.89
CA ALA A 202 -25.74 5.94 -6.87
C ALA A 202 -25.23 6.34 -8.25
N ILE A 203 -24.66 5.40 -9.00
CA ILE A 203 -24.18 5.62 -10.37
C ILE A 203 -25.34 5.83 -11.33
N GLU A 204 -26.40 5.03 -11.25
CA GLU A 204 -27.62 5.14 -12.08
C GLU A 204 -28.34 6.48 -11.86
N GLU A 205 -28.34 7.00 -10.64
CA GLU A 205 -28.95 8.30 -10.31
C GLU A 205 -28.23 9.45 -11.05
N VAL A 206 -26.90 9.40 -11.12
CA VAL A 206 -26.08 10.36 -11.89
C VAL A 206 -26.23 10.12 -13.39
N ALA A 207 -26.13 8.88 -13.84
CA ALA A 207 -26.21 8.51 -15.27
C ALA A 207 -27.55 8.90 -15.91
N SER A 208 -28.65 8.76 -15.16
CA SER A 208 -29.99 9.13 -15.61
C SER A 208 -30.29 10.64 -15.55
N GLY A 209 -29.35 11.44 -14.99
CA GLY A 209 -29.57 12.87 -14.76
C GLY A 209 -30.56 13.21 -13.64
N ARG A 210 -31.08 12.20 -12.89
CA ARG A 210 -31.93 12.46 -11.71
C ARG A 210 -31.17 13.19 -10.60
N LEU A 211 -29.85 12.96 -10.49
CA LEU A 211 -28.96 13.74 -9.64
C LEU A 211 -28.05 14.57 -10.51
N LYS A 212 -28.31 15.85 -10.58
CA LYS A 212 -27.47 16.81 -11.28
C LYS A 212 -27.31 18.06 -10.41
N PHE A 213 -26.07 18.55 -10.34
CA PHE A 213 -25.75 19.75 -9.59
C PHE A 213 -25.26 20.84 -10.53
N THR A 214 -25.64 22.10 -10.26
CA THR A 214 -25.05 23.30 -10.84
C THR A 214 -23.92 23.83 -9.99
N LYS A 215 -23.92 23.48 -8.69
CA LYS A 215 -22.88 23.83 -7.73
C LYS A 215 -22.64 22.68 -6.75
N LEU A 216 -21.37 22.38 -6.51
CA LEU A 216 -20.90 21.47 -5.45
C LEU A 216 -19.52 21.93 -5.03
N GLU A 217 -19.42 22.54 -3.87
CA GLU A 217 -18.18 23.03 -3.28
C GLU A 217 -18.00 22.40 -1.91
N THR A 218 -16.77 21.98 -1.59
CA THR A 218 -16.42 21.43 -0.29
C THR A 218 -15.58 22.38 0.54
N SER A 219 -15.70 22.33 1.86
CA SER A 219 -14.96 23.16 2.80
C SER A 219 -14.77 22.45 4.12
N GLY A 220 -13.76 22.88 4.91
CA GLY A 220 -13.46 22.31 6.21
C GLY A 220 -13.11 20.82 6.14
N VAL A 221 -12.53 20.37 5.04
CA VAL A 221 -12.19 18.96 4.82
C VAL A 221 -11.08 18.53 5.76
N THR A 222 -11.32 17.45 6.52
CA THR A 222 -10.34 16.78 7.37
C THR A 222 -10.19 15.34 6.95
N VAL A 223 -8.97 14.82 7.00
CA VAL A 223 -8.64 13.44 6.61
C VAL A 223 -7.90 12.76 7.74
N ASP A 224 -8.47 11.69 8.27
CA ASP A 224 -7.83 10.81 9.24
C ASP A 224 -7.55 9.46 8.59
N VAL A 225 -6.29 8.99 8.67
CA VAL A 225 -5.83 7.75 8.05
C VAL A 225 -5.54 6.69 9.10
N TYR A 226 -6.02 5.47 8.87
CA TYR A 226 -5.87 4.32 9.75
C TYR A 226 -5.37 3.11 8.92
N GLY A 227 -4.08 3.13 8.56
CA GLY A 227 -3.49 2.11 7.69
C GLY A 227 -4.08 2.16 6.27
N ASP A 228 -4.77 1.09 5.85
CA ASP A 228 -5.43 1.01 4.55
C ASP A 228 -6.89 1.52 4.58
N ALA A 229 -7.33 2.18 5.66
CA ALA A 229 -8.63 2.85 5.76
C ALA A 229 -8.46 4.35 6.07
N ALA A 230 -9.41 5.17 5.64
CA ALA A 230 -9.43 6.59 5.96
C ALA A 230 -10.85 7.11 6.11
N VAL A 231 -11.01 8.10 6.99
CA VAL A 231 -12.27 8.82 7.21
C VAL A 231 -12.07 10.28 6.82
N VAL A 232 -12.91 10.76 5.93
CA VAL A 232 -12.95 12.16 5.50
C VAL A 232 -14.24 12.79 6.01
N ARG A 233 -14.11 13.96 6.62
CA ARG A 233 -15.25 14.77 7.07
C ARG A 233 -15.15 16.15 6.46
N GLY A 234 -16.28 16.72 6.11
CA GLY A 234 -16.33 18.06 5.54
C GLY A 234 -17.73 18.61 5.44
N LYS A 235 -17.83 19.81 4.94
CA LYS A 235 -19.08 20.45 4.53
C LYS A 235 -19.13 20.55 3.02
N SER A 236 -20.32 20.46 2.43
CA SER A 236 -20.53 20.74 1.03
C SER A 236 -21.70 21.70 0.83
N LEU A 237 -21.46 22.77 0.07
CA LEU A 237 -22.51 23.66 -0.45
C LEU A 237 -22.91 23.13 -1.82
N ARG A 238 -24.18 22.81 -1.96
CA ARG A 238 -24.76 22.17 -3.14
C ARG A 238 -25.94 22.96 -3.67
N GLN A 239 -26.09 22.96 -5.00
CA GLN A 239 -27.27 23.45 -5.69
C GLN A 239 -27.65 22.43 -6.76
N ARG A 240 -28.89 21.93 -6.71
CA ARG A 240 -29.39 21.01 -7.72
C ARG A 240 -29.73 21.75 -9.00
N ALA A 241 -29.50 21.12 -10.14
CA ALA A 241 -30.02 21.60 -11.40
C ALA A 241 -31.51 21.32 -11.49
N ALA A 242 -32.26 22.20 -12.16
CA ALA A 242 -33.64 21.90 -12.55
C ALA A 242 -33.66 20.66 -13.47
N VAL A 243 -34.51 19.69 -13.14
CA VAL A 243 -34.74 18.49 -13.97
C VAL A 243 -36.14 18.59 -14.57
N PRO A 244 -36.38 18.17 -15.82
CA PRO A 244 -37.71 18.20 -16.42
C PRO A 244 -38.71 17.45 -15.54
N GLY A 245 -39.79 18.15 -15.12
CA GLY A 245 -40.83 17.59 -14.24
C GLY A 245 -40.59 17.73 -12.74
N ALA A 246 -39.50 18.34 -12.28
CA ALA A 246 -39.26 18.75 -10.91
C ALA A 246 -39.58 20.25 -10.70
N ALA A 247 -39.79 20.65 -9.44
CA ALA A 247 -39.91 22.07 -9.10
C ALA A 247 -38.63 22.81 -9.45
N ALA A 248 -38.74 24.15 -9.70
CA ALA A 248 -37.62 25.03 -10.04
C ALA A 248 -36.39 24.82 -9.14
N ASP A 249 -35.22 25.23 -9.63
CA ASP A 249 -33.92 25.16 -8.93
C ASP A 249 -34.08 25.33 -7.41
N GLU A 250 -33.72 24.29 -6.67
CA GLU A 250 -33.67 24.38 -5.22
C GLU A 250 -32.61 25.44 -4.83
N ALA A 251 -32.91 26.25 -3.82
CA ALA A 251 -31.91 27.15 -3.25
C ALA A 251 -30.65 26.35 -2.83
N PRO A 252 -29.46 26.94 -2.86
CA PRO A 252 -28.28 26.28 -2.37
C PRO A 252 -28.46 25.80 -0.92
N PHE A 253 -28.00 24.60 -0.61
CA PHE A 253 -28.09 23.99 0.72
C PHE A 253 -26.75 23.43 1.17
N GLU A 254 -26.51 23.45 2.47
CA GLU A 254 -25.33 22.86 3.08
C GLU A 254 -25.60 21.45 3.58
N LEU A 255 -24.60 20.60 3.48
CA LEU A 255 -24.55 19.28 4.10
C LEU A 255 -23.22 19.09 4.83
N PHE A 256 -23.27 18.47 6.01
CA PHE A 256 -22.12 17.79 6.56
C PHE A 256 -22.03 16.40 5.93
N TYR A 257 -20.82 15.95 5.62
CA TYR A 257 -20.63 14.61 5.10
C TYR A 257 -19.47 13.89 5.80
N THR A 258 -19.58 12.59 5.82
CA THR A 258 -18.50 11.66 6.16
C THR A 258 -18.36 10.67 5.02
N LEU A 259 -17.15 10.55 4.48
CA LEU A 259 -16.76 9.55 3.50
C LEU A 259 -15.75 8.62 4.14
N THR A 260 -15.93 7.32 3.96
CA THR A 260 -14.95 6.31 4.34
C THR A 260 -14.33 5.75 3.09
N PHE A 261 -13.00 5.74 3.06
CA PHE A 261 -12.19 5.19 1.98
C PHE A 261 -11.44 3.96 2.45
N VAL A 262 -11.18 3.04 1.53
CA VAL A 262 -10.24 1.93 1.71
C VAL A 262 -9.23 1.92 0.57
N ASN A 263 -8.01 1.56 0.89
CA ASN A 263 -6.95 1.35 -0.10
C ASN A 263 -7.08 -0.06 -0.69
N ARG A 264 -7.35 -0.15 -1.98
CA ARG A 264 -7.43 -1.39 -2.73
C ARG A 264 -6.26 -1.45 -3.71
N GLY A 265 -5.18 -2.09 -3.30
CA GLY A 265 -4.01 -2.25 -4.15
C GLY A 265 -3.42 -0.93 -4.62
N GLY A 266 -3.28 0.05 -3.72
CA GLY A 266 -2.69 1.37 -4.02
C GLY A 266 -3.69 2.45 -4.42
N THR A 267 -4.96 2.11 -4.64
CA THR A 267 -6.00 3.07 -5.03
C THR A 267 -7.01 3.24 -3.90
N TRP A 268 -7.28 4.48 -3.51
CA TRP A 268 -8.30 4.81 -2.52
C TRP A 268 -9.68 4.83 -3.17
N LYS A 269 -10.58 4.00 -2.64
CA LYS A 269 -11.97 3.89 -3.09
C LYS A 269 -12.93 4.16 -1.94
N ALA A 270 -13.99 4.92 -2.20
CA ALA A 270 -15.03 5.16 -1.23
C ALA A 270 -15.87 3.89 -1.02
N VAL A 271 -16.06 3.49 0.24
CA VAL A 271 -16.89 2.33 0.65
C VAL A 271 -18.16 2.77 1.34
N ALA A 272 -18.18 3.94 1.95
CA ALA A 272 -19.37 4.47 2.63
C ALA A 272 -19.44 5.99 2.53
N MET A 273 -20.66 6.50 2.47
CA MET A 273 -20.95 7.93 2.60
C MET A 273 -22.16 8.12 3.48
N HIS A 274 -22.07 9.06 4.41
CA HIS A 274 -23.22 9.61 5.13
C HIS A 274 -23.24 11.12 4.95
N ALA A 275 -24.43 11.68 4.75
CA ALA A 275 -24.61 13.12 4.66
C ALA A 275 -25.85 13.55 5.48
N SER A 276 -25.71 14.67 6.22
CA SER A 276 -26.77 15.25 7.04
C SER A 276 -26.84 16.76 6.85
N HIS A 277 -28.01 17.33 7.03
CA HIS A 277 -28.14 18.78 7.12
C HIS A 277 -27.58 19.29 8.46
N PRO A 278 -27.16 20.57 8.55
CA PRO A 278 -26.78 21.24 9.79
C PRO A 278 -27.88 21.14 10.85
#